data_ab7b2d8bdc4907e5339eda5deb9d412d
#
_entry.id   ab7b2d8bdc4907e5339eda5deb9d412d
#
_cell.length_a   1.000
_cell.length_b   1.000
_cell.length_c   1.000
_cell.angle_alpha   90.00
_cell.angle_beta   90.00
_cell.angle_gamma   90.00
#
_symmetry.space_group_name_H-M   'P 1'
#
loop_
_entity.id
_entity.type
_entity.pdbx_description
1 polymer ?
#
loop_
_entity_poly.entity_id
_entity_poly.type
_entity_poly.pdbx_seq_one_letter_code
_entity_poly.pdbx_strand_id
1 'polypeptide(L)'
;MRIGILGGTGPAGSALAARLASIGFDVVIGSRSSERAHEVVVEFVAKFPELESHLSGGDNAHASQCDLLVIATPWDSAATTVQENAAALSGKIVI
;
A
#
# COMPACT_ATOMS: atom_id res chain seq x y z
N MET A 1 0.98 -9.35 11.15
CA MET A 1 -0.08 -8.61 10.42
C MET A 1 0.52 -7.93 9.20
N ARG A 2 -0.12 -8.10 8.07
CA ARG A 2 0.29 -7.42 6.84
C ARG A 2 -0.66 -6.26 6.58
N ILE A 3 -0.10 -5.12 6.19
CA ILE A 3 -0.85 -3.89 5.95
C ILE A 3 -0.76 -3.54 4.47
N GLY A 4 -1.90 -3.42 3.81
CA GLY A 4 -1.98 -2.98 2.42
C GLY A 4 -2.39 -1.51 2.36
N ILE A 5 -1.69 -0.73 1.55
CA ILE A 5 -2.00 0.69 1.36
C ILE A 5 -2.44 0.89 -0.10
N LEU A 6 -3.74 0.94 -0.32
CA LEU A 6 -4.31 1.12 -1.65
C LEU A 6 -4.13 2.57 -2.09
N GLY A 7 -3.66 2.74 -3.33
CA GLY A 7 -3.32 4.07 -3.81
C GLY A 7 -2.10 4.67 -3.10
N GLY A 8 -1.21 3.83 -2.61
CA GLY A 8 -0.10 4.21 -1.75
C GLY A 8 1.13 4.81 -2.43
N THR A 9 1.05 5.13 -3.72
CA THR A 9 2.20 5.73 -4.44
C THR A 9 2.26 7.25 -4.31
N GLY A 10 1.21 7.89 -3.79
CA GLY A 10 1.23 9.32 -3.51
C GLY A 10 2.09 9.65 -2.28
N PRO A 11 2.40 10.96 -2.05
CA PRO A 11 3.29 11.36 -0.97
C PRO A 11 2.85 10.89 0.42
N ALA A 12 1.56 11.05 0.75
CA ALA A 12 1.05 10.69 2.07
C ALA A 12 1.04 9.18 2.29
N GLY A 13 0.55 8.42 1.29
CA GLY A 13 0.46 6.96 1.38
C GLY A 13 1.82 6.30 1.43
N SER A 14 2.76 6.74 0.61
CA SER A 14 4.11 6.18 0.60
C SER A 14 4.88 6.52 1.88
N ALA A 15 4.71 7.73 2.42
CA ALA A 15 5.33 8.10 3.68
C ALA A 15 4.81 7.25 4.84
N LEU A 16 3.50 7.01 4.88
CA LEU A 16 2.89 6.14 5.89
C LEU A 16 3.42 4.70 5.75
N ALA A 17 3.51 4.19 4.53
CA ALA A 17 4.02 2.85 4.28
C ALA A 17 5.46 2.69 4.79
N ALA A 18 6.32 3.66 4.47
CA ALA A 18 7.70 3.64 4.93
C ALA A 18 7.79 3.69 6.46
N ARG A 19 6.97 4.51 7.09
CA ARG A 19 6.94 4.62 8.55
C ARG A 19 6.52 3.32 9.21
N LEU A 20 5.45 2.69 8.73
CA LEU A 20 4.97 1.42 9.28
C LEU A 20 6.00 0.30 9.07
N ALA A 21 6.63 0.25 7.91
CA ALA A 21 7.69 -0.72 7.64
C ALA A 21 8.88 -0.52 8.57
N SER A 22 9.21 0.74 8.90
CA SER A 22 10.35 1.06 9.76
C SER A 22 10.15 0.59 11.20
N ILE A 23 8.92 0.41 11.65
CA ILE A 23 8.63 -0.09 12.99
C ILE A 23 8.30 -1.59 13.00
N GLY A 24 8.53 -2.30 11.89
CA GLY A 24 8.50 -3.76 11.84
C GLY A 24 7.24 -4.39 11.25
N PHE A 25 6.30 -3.60 10.72
CA PHE A 25 5.14 -4.15 10.03
C PHE A 25 5.48 -4.53 8.58
N ASP A 26 4.88 -5.60 8.10
CA ASP A 26 4.97 -5.96 6.68
C ASP A 26 3.93 -5.15 5.91
N VAL A 27 4.39 -4.35 4.97
CA VAL A 27 3.55 -3.38 4.26
C VAL A 27 3.62 -3.62 2.75
N VAL A 28 2.47 -3.60 2.10
CA VAL A 28 2.35 -3.66 0.64
C VAL A 28 1.79 -2.33 0.14
N ILE A 29 2.56 -1.64 -0.69
CA ILE A 29 2.08 -0.44 -1.38
C ILE A 29 1.31 -0.89 -2.61
N GLY A 30 0.03 -0.56 -2.67
CA GLY A 30 -0.84 -0.86 -3.80
C GLY A 30 -1.02 0.35 -4.72
N SER A 31 -1.17 0.08 -6.01
CA SER A 31 -1.41 1.08 -7.03
C SER A 31 -2.23 0.47 -8.17
N ARG A 32 -2.79 1.30 -9.04
CA ARG A 32 -3.37 0.82 -10.30
C ARG A 32 -2.31 0.23 -11.21
N SER A 33 -1.06 0.67 -11.06
CA SER A 33 0.10 0.15 -11.78
C SER A 33 1.06 -0.52 -10.81
N SER A 34 1.28 -1.82 -10.96
CA SER A 34 2.25 -2.54 -10.13
C SER A 34 3.67 -2.03 -10.37
N GLU A 35 3.97 -1.59 -11.61
CA GLU A 35 5.27 -1.00 -11.94
C GLU A 35 5.53 0.26 -11.12
N ARG A 36 4.53 1.14 -11.00
CA ARG A 36 4.65 2.36 -10.21
C ARG A 36 4.87 2.05 -8.74
N ALA A 37 4.15 1.06 -8.21
CA ALA A 37 4.34 0.63 -6.82
C ALA A 37 5.75 0.11 -6.59
N HIS A 38 6.29 -0.70 -7.51
CA HIS A 38 7.65 -1.20 -7.41
C HIS A 38 8.69 -0.09 -7.47
N GLU A 39 8.49 0.91 -8.33
CA GLU A 39 9.39 2.08 -8.41
C GLU A 39 9.47 2.82 -7.07
N VAL A 40 8.32 3.04 -6.43
CA VAL A 40 8.27 3.72 -5.13
C VAL A 40 8.99 2.91 -4.07
N VAL A 41 8.80 1.60 -4.03
CA VAL A 41 9.50 0.71 -3.09
C VAL A 41 11.01 0.77 -3.31
N VAL A 42 11.46 0.70 -4.55
CA VAL A 42 12.88 0.77 -4.89
C VAL A 42 13.50 2.09 -4.42
N GLU A 43 12.79 3.21 -4.60
CA GLU A 43 13.26 4.51 -4.13
C GLU A 43 13.42 4.56 -2.61
N PHE A 44 12.46 4.02 -1.86
CA PHE A 44 12.55 3.99 -0.39
C PHE A 44 13.63 3.04 0.11
N VAL A 45 13.75 1.86 -0.49
CA VAL A 45 14.79 0.89 -0.11
C VAL A 45 16.19 1.42 -0.42
N ALA A 46 16.34 2.18 -1.51
CA ALA A 46 17.62 2.82 -1.83
C ALA A 46 18.06 3.82 -0.75
N LYS A 47 17.11 4.56 -0.17
CA LYS A 47 17.37 5.53 0.90
C LYS A 47 17.48 4.85 2.27
N PHE A 48 16.68 3.82 2.51
CA PHE A 48 16.56 3.13 3.79
C PHE A 48 16.59 1.61 3.56
N PRO A 49 17.78 1.03 3.38
CA PRO A 49 17.92 -0.40 3.04
C PRO A 49 17.26 -1.35 4.03
N GLU A 50 17.08 -0.95 5.28
CA GLU A 50 16.41 -1.75 6.30
C GLU A 50 14.94 -2.01 6.00
N LEU A 51 14.33 -1.27 5.09
CA LEU A 51 12.92 -1.47 4.71
C LEU A 51 12.73 -2.64 3.75
N GLU A 52 13.79 -3.17 3.14
CA GLU A 52 13.69 -4.20 2.11
C GLU A 52 12.90 -5.43 2.55
N SER A 53 13.09 -5.86 3.78
CA SER A 53 12.42 -7.06 4.32
C SER A 53 10.96 -6.82 4.71
N HIS A 54 10.50 -5.56 4.81
CA HIS A 54 9.17 -5.22 5.28
C HIS A 54 8.31 -4.44 4.29
N LEU A 55 8.89 -3.93 3.22
CA LEU A 55 8.17 -3.09 2.26
C LEU A 55 8.17 -3.76 0.89
N SER A 56 6.99 -3.91 0.31
CA SER A 56 6.83 -4.44 -1.04
C SER A 56 5.75 -3.66 -1.79
N GLY A 57 5.63 -3.90 -3.07
CA GLY A 57 4.66 -3.22 -3.91
C GLY A 57 3.96 -4.17 -4.88
N GLY A 58 2.77 -3.78 -5.29
CA GLY A 58 1.98 -4.50 -6.26
C GLY A 58 0.80 -3.68 -6.72
N ASP A 59 -0.13 -4.27 -7.44
CA ASP A 59 -1.37 -3.59 -7.77
C ASP A 59 -2.30 -3.53 -6.53
N ASN A 60 -3.40 -2.79 -6.64
CA ASN A 60 -4.35 -2.67 -5.54
C ASN A 60 -4.99 -4.01 -5.17
N ALA A 61 -5.21 -4.90 -6.13
CA ALA A 61 -5.74 -6.23 -5.85
C ALA A 61 -4.78 -7.04 -4.98
N HIS A 62 -3.49 -6.96 -5.26
CA HIS A 62 -2.46 -7.62 -4.45
C HIS A 62 -2.41 -7.05 -3.03
N ALA A 63 -2.42 -5.73 -2.90
CA ALA A 63 -2.42 -5.07 -1.59
C ALA A 63 -3.67 -5.42 -0.79
N SER A 64 -4.82 -5.63 -1.45
CA SER A 64 -6.09 -5.96 -0.80
C SER A 64 -6.08 -7.34 -0.14
N GLN A 65 -5.09 -8.18 -0.38
CA GLN A 65 -4.95 -9.48 0.28
C GLN A 65 -4.40 -9.37 1.71
N CYS A 66 -3.97 -8.18 2.12
CA CYS A 66 -3.45 -7.96 3.46
C CYS A 66 -4.58 -7.92 4.51
N ASP A 67 -4.21 -8.00 5.79
CA ASP A 67 -5.19 -8.07 6.90
C ASP A 67 -5.81 -6.73 7.22
N LEU A 68 -5.01 -5.66 7.20
CA LEU A 68 -5.44 -4.28 7.44
C LEU A 68 -5.22 -3.49 6.16
N LEU A 69 -6.22 -2.73 5.76
CA LEU A 69 -6.17 -1.96 4.52
C LEU A 69 -6.36 -0.48 4.81
N VAL A 70 -5.50 0.34 4.20
CA VAL A 70 -5.58 1.80 4.28
C VAL A 70 -5.86 2.33 2.87
N ILE A 71 -6.86 3.16 2.74
CA ILE A 71 -7.20 3.82 1.47
C ILE A 71 -6.50 5.18 1.45
N ALA A 72 -5.46 5.30 0.65
CA ALA A 72 -4.60 6.48 0.60
C ALA A 72 -4.73 7.27 -0.71
N THR A 73 -5.76 6.99 -1.50
CA THR A 73 -6.05 7.75 -2.71
C THR A 73 -6.58 9.14 -2.36
N PRO A 74 -6.49 10.14 -3.27
CA PRO A 74 -7.15 11.41 -3.08
C PRO A 74 -8.65 11.22 -2.81
N TRP A 75 -9.24 12.13 -2.05
CA TRP A 75 -10.64 12.00 -1.61
C TRP A 75 -11.62 11.71 -2.74
N ASP A 76 -11.45 12.39 -3.86
CA ASP A 76 -12.31 12.23 -5.03
C ASP A 76 -12.13 10.88 -5.74
N SER A 77 -11.05 10.16 -5.46
CA SER A 77 -10.76 8.83 -6.03
C SER A 77 -11.01 7.69 -5.05
N ALA A 78 -11.20 7.97 -3.76
CA ALA A 78 -11.32 6.94 -2.73
C ALA A 78 -12.52 6.02 -2.97
N ALA A 79 -13.68 6.58 -3.30
CA ALA A 79 -14.88 5.80 -3.57
C ALA A 79 -14.70 4.85 -4.75
N THR A 80 -14.06 5.31 -5.83
CA THR A 80 -13.77 4.49 -7.00
C THR A 80 -12.83 3.34 -6.64
N THR A 81 -11.78 3.63 -5.86
CA THR A 81 -10.83 2.61 -5.41
C THR A 81 -11.53 1.52 -4.59
N VAL A 82 -12.42 1.92 -3.68
CA VAL A 82 -13.18 0.97 -2.87
C VAL A 82 -14.10 0.12 -3.75
N GLN A 83 -14.80 0.72 -4.71
CA GLN A 83 -15.69 0.00 -5.62
C GLN A 83 -14.94 -1.01 -6.48
N GLU A 84 -13.80 -0.62 -7.04
CA GLU A 84 -12.98 -1.49 -7.89
C GLU A 84 -12.47 -2.72 -7.13
N ASN A 85 -12.30 -2.62 -5.82
CA ASN A 85 -11.74 -3.68 -4.98
C ASN A 85 -12.75 -4.25 -3.98
N ALA A 86 -14.03 -3.98 -4.14
CA ALA A 86 -15.07 -4.33 -3.15
C ALA A 86 -15.04 -5.79 -2.72
N ALA A 87 -14.90 -6.72 -3.66
CA ALA A 87 -14.88 -8.14 -3.34
C ALA A 87 -13.68 -8.53 -2.47
N ALA A 88 -12.51 -7.97 -2.79
CA ALA A 88 -11.29 -8.22 -2.02
C ALA A 88 -11.32 -7.57 -0.65
N LEU A 89 -12.04 -6.45 -0.49
CA LEU A 89 -12.15 -5.73 0.78
C LEU A 89 -13.14 -6.37 1.74
N SER A 90 -14.01 -7.25 1.25
CA SER A 90 -15.01 -7.90 2.09
C SER A 90 -14.36 -8.68 3.22
N GLY A 91 -14.81 -8.44 4.46
CA GLY A 91 -14.25 -9.10 5.63
C GLY A 91 -12.92 -8.55 6.12
N LYS A 92 -12.39 -7.50 5.50
CA LYS A 92 -11.14 -6.85 5.90
C LYS A 92 -11.39 -5.63 6.77
N ILE A 93 -10.38 -5.25 7.55
CA ILE A 93 -10.39 -3.98 8.28
C ILE A 93 -9.89 -2.91 7.31
N VAL A 94 -10.70 -1.88 7.09
CA VAL A 94 -10.39 -0.80 6.15
C VAL A 94 -10.40 0.55 6.86
N ILE A 95 -9.36 1.31 6.62
CA ILE A 95 -9.22 2.65 7.21
C ILE A 95 -9.14 3.70 6.10
#